data_6111e5ac4a2a65e8c138fa9c5f988fbd
#
_entry.id   6111e5ac4a2a65e8c138fa9c5f988fbd
#
_cell.length_a   1.000
_cell.length_b   1.000
_cell.length_c   1.000
_cell.angle_alpha   90.00
_cell.angle_beta   90.00
_cell.angle_gamma   90.00
#
_symmetry.space_group_name_H-M   'P 1'
#
loop_
_entity.id
_entity.type
_entity.pdbx_description
1 polymer ?
#
loop_
_entity_poly.entity_id
_entity_poly.type
_entity_poly.pdbx_seq_one_letter_code
_entity_poly.pdbx_strand_id
1 'polypeptide(L)'
;MGSKIPSIQQSIEDKNLQSNLADELNVGLNRRQFLRRIGVGAGAAALAAQSIPHALAASLIEADNSSQLTKDDLPTALLDERSAQTSLITSCPTPTIETRLFASSNVGGSDERNQLALDRMSCAGFKISNPDITNRQYLRFAGTDSQRASDFQNLATGAIAAPKLLLGVRGGYGAMRILPMVDWTTLGRIMKERGTILAGFSDVTVIQCALLAKGSMSSLAAPMLYSEFGKTAPDQISCRQFAKALTDSHLTITIQDASLTSQQLPTILTAGEPKVLTGTIWGGNLSVVSALAGSEYLPRIEGGIVFLEDVGEQAYRIERMLYDLYLAGVFKAQQAIVFGALSGSGEDSYDKRYDVATVIRQLHKLTGLPIYSGMRFGHIGKKHSFPLGATCQLTPNTTGGYQLSFSDYPIIKADAIHVEGLWQNM
;
A
#
# COMPACT_ATOMS: atom_id res chain seq x y z
N MET A 1 55.36 -31.78 -19.85
CA MET A 1 56.60 -31.00 -19.95
C MET A 1 56.20 -29.52 -20.08
N GLY A 2 56.60 -28.69 -19.12
CA GLY A 2 56.74 -27.25 -19.28
C GLY A 2 55.46 -26.43 -19.13
N SER A 3 54.88 -26.27 -17.90
CA SER A 3 53.98 -25.22 -17.53
C SER A 3 54.78 -23.95 -17.19
N LYS A 4 54.56 -22.85 -17.93
CA LYS A 4 55.11 -21.54 -17.57
C LYS A 4 54.11 -20.82 -16.63
N ILE A 5 54.60 -20.50 -15.44
CA ILE A 5 53.95 -19.63 -14.46
C ILE A 5 54.12 -18.18 -14.92
N PRO A 6 53.07 -17.30 -14.91
CA PRO A 6 53.21 -15.89 -15.19
C PRO A 6 53.98 -15.19 -14.07
N SER A 7 54.80 -14.22 -14.43
CA SER A 7 55.73 -13.51 -13.56
C SER A 7 55.04 -12.54 -12.58
N ILE A 8 55.61 -12.44 -11.37
CA ILE A 8 55.17 -11.61 -10.22
C ILE A 8 55.03 -10.13 -10.57
N GLN A 9 55.61 -9.68 -11.69
CA GLN A 9 55.58 -8.27 -12.12
C GLN A 9 54.18 -7.82 -12.61
N GLN A 10 53.39 -8.69 -13.23
CA GLN A 10 52.05 -8.33 -13.69
C GLN A 10 51.02 -8.18 -12.57
N SER A 11 51.25 -8.86 -11.44
CA SER A 11 50.40 -8.77 -10.24
C SER A 11 50.57 -7.47 -9.41
N ILE A 12 51.71 -6.77 -9.61
CA ILE A 12 52.00 -5.50 -8.88
C ILE A 12 51.43 -4.32 -9.67
N GLU A 13 51.40 -4.35 -10.98
CA GLU A 13 50.79 -3.31 -11.80
C GLU A 13 49.28 -3.23 -11.66
N ASP A 14 48.60 -4.40 -11.57
CA ASP A 14 47.14 -4.44 -11.36
C ASP A 14 46.72 -3.96 -9.96
N LYS A 15 47.54 -4.17 -8.92
CA LYS A 15 47.27 -3.64 -7.58
C LYS A 15 47.48 -2.13 -7.47
N ASN A 16 48.43 -1.58 -8.19
CA ASN A 16 48.66 -0.13 -8.21
C ASN A 16 47.61 0.62 -9.04
N LEU A 17 46.99 0.02 -10.04
CA LEU A 17 45.88 0.60 -10.78
C LEU A 17 44.60 0.66 -9.93
N GLN A 18 44.33 -0.33 -9.09
CA GLN A 18 43.15 -0.35 -8.21
C GLN A 18 43.30 0.61 -7.01
N SER A 19 44.51 0.83 -6.49
CA SER A 19 44.71 1.80 -5.39
C SER A 19 44.58 3.26 -5.86
N ASN A 20 45.02 3.57 -7.05
CA ASN A 20 44.89 4.92 -7.61
C ASN A 20 43.45 5.29 -7.98
N LEU A 21 42.59 4.31 -8.34
CA LEU A 21 41.15 4.56 -8.57
C LEU A 21 40.39 4.77 -7.25
N ALA A 22 40.83 4.18 -6.14
CA ALA A 22 40.17 4.35 -4.85
C ALA A 22 40.48 5.70 -4.20
N ASP A 23 41.66 6.25 -4.44
CA ASP A 23 42.07 7.56 -3.90
C ASP A 23 41.47 8.75 -4.67
N GLU A 24 41.18 8.61 -5.96
CA GLU A 24 40.51 9.66 -6.74
C GLU A 24 39.01 9.80 -6.40
N LEU A 25 38.38 8.78 -5.81
CA LEU A 25 36.95 8.80 -5.43
C LEU A 25 36.70 9.44 -4.05
N ASN A 26 37.72 9.76 -3.29
CA ASN A 26 37.58 10.26 -1.92
C ASN A 26 37.82 11.78 -1.76
N VAL A 27 37.93 12.54 -2.84
CA VAL A 27 37.95 14.00 -2.79
C VAL A 27 36.51 14.50 -2.94
N GLY A 28 35.93 14.95 -1.83
CA GLY A 28 34.58 15.49 -1.74
C GLY A 28 34.36 16.72 -2.63
N LEU A 29 34.27 16.53 -3.92
CA LEU A 29 33.87 17.55 -4.88
C LEU A 29 32.36 17.75 -4.86
N ASN A 30 31.94 18.94 -4.50
CA ASN A 30 30.55 19.37 -4.57
C ASN A 30 30.02 19.20 -6.02
N ARG A 31 28.77 18.76 -6.16
CA ARG A 31 28.09 18.42 -7.41
C ARG A 31 28.18 19.48 -8.52
N ARG A 32 28.29 20.78 -8.16
CA ARG A 32 28.48 21.89 -9.10
C ARG A 32 29.90 21.93 -9.70
N GLN A 33 30.92 21.49 -8.97
CA GLN A 33 32.31 21.44 -9.43
C GLN A 33 32.55 20.25 -10.38
N PHE A 34 31.88 19.15 -10.17
CA PHE A 34 31.90 18.01 -11.07
C PHE A 34 31.27 18.32 -12.44
N LEU A 35 30.11 18.98 -12.48
CA LEU A 35 29.42 19.36 -13.72
C LEU A 35 30.18 20.41 -14.55
N ARG A 36 30.96 21.28 -13.91
CA ARG A 36 31.81 22.26 -14.63
C ARG A 36 33.05 21.65 -15.32
N ARG A 37 33.55 20.50 -14.80
CA ARG A 37 34.73 19.85 -15.38
C ARG A 37 34.45 19.01 -16.63
N ILE A 38 33.19 18.55 -16.81
CA ILE A 38 32.81 17.68 -17.95
C ILE A 38 32.33 18.48 -19.16
N GLY A 39 32.24 19.81 -19.11
CA GLY A 39 31.96 20.67 -20.27
C GLY A 39 30.60 20.45 -20.94
N VAL A 40 29.59 19.95 -20.21
CA VAL A 40 28.28 19.58 -20.75
C VAL A 40 27.32 20.75 -20.62
N GLY A 41 26.94 21.32 -21.75
CA GLY A 41 25.92 22.36 -21.85
C GLY A 41 24.51 21.86 -21.50
N ALA A 42 23.54 22.77 -21.48
CA ALA A 42 22.16 22.63 -20.94
C ALA A 42 21.35 21.39 -21.40
N GLY A 43 21.81 20.58 -22.34
CA GLY A 43 21.14 19.38 -22.83
C GLY A 43 21.25 18.15 -21.89
N ALA A 44 22.22 18.11 -20.95
CA ALA A 44 22.43 16.94 -20.06
C ALA A 44 21.65 17.06 -18.75
N ALA A 45 21.02 18.21 -18.48
CA ALA A 45 20.18 18.36 -17.27
C ALA A 45 18.89 17.49 -17.30
N ALA A 46 18.40 17.16 -18.50
CA ALA A 46 17.21 16.34 -18.69
C ALA A 46 17.44 14.83 -18.38
N LEU A 47 18.66 14.34 -18.59
CA LEU A 47 18.99 12.92 -18.33
C LEU A 47 19.30 12.63 -16.85
N ALA A 48 19.70 13.65 -16.07
CA ALA A 48 19.97 13.49 -14.64
C ALA A 48 18.70 13.48 -13.76
N ALA A 49 17.55 13.88 -14.29
CA ALA A 49 16.26 13.85 -13.58
C ALA A 49 15.62 12.45 -13.50
N GLN A 50 16.14 11.46 -14.23
CA GLN A 50 15.55 10.11 -14.30
C GLN A 50 15.97 9.17 -13.18
N SER A 51 16.80 9.58 -12.23
CA SER A 51 17.23 8.77 -11.10
C SER A 51 16.90 9.41 -9.74
N ILE A 52 15.64 9.82 -9.53
CA ILE A 52 15.16 10.21 -8.21
C ILE A 52 14.85 8.92 -7.45
N PRO A 53 15.41 8.68 -6.25
CA PRO A 53 15.07 7.50 -5.44
C PRO A 53 13.57 7.52 -5.11
N HIS A 54 12.91 6.37 -5.19
CA HIS A 54 11.46 6.19 -4.91
C HIS A 54 10.95 6.81 -3.60
N ALA A 55 11.80 6.98 -2.61
CA ALA A 55 11.47 7.63 -1.34
C ALA A 55 11.13 9.12 -1.47
N LEU A 56 11.70 9.82 -2.46
CA LEU A 56 11.44 11.25 -2.68
C LEU A 56 10.15 11.47 -3.48
N ALA A 57 9.81 10.55 -4.38
CA ALA A 57 8.57 10.61 -5.14
C ALA A 57 7.34 10.45 -4.22
N ALA A 58 7.40 9.53 -3.25
CA ALA A 58 6.33 9.34 -2.28
C ALA A 58 6.11 10.58 -1.39
N SER A 59 7.16 11.30 -1.01
CA SER A 59 7.04 12.50 -0.17
C SER A 59 6.56 13.73 -0.96
N LEU A 60 6.85 13.81 -2.27
CA LEU A 60 6.39 14.92 -3.13
C LEU A 60 4.93 14.76 -3.56
N ILE A 61 4.44 13.52 -3.70
CA ILE A 61 3.04 13.25 -4.04
C ILE A 61 2.10 13.57 -2.86
N GLU A 62 2.58 13.50 -1.61
CA GLU A 62 1.80 13.91 -0.44
C GLU A 62 1.56 15.44 -0.37
N ALA A 63 2.37 16.25 -1.06
CA ALA A 63 2.34 17.72 -0.93
C ALA A 63 1.46 18.45 -1.98
N ASP A 64 1.11 17.83 -3.12
CA ASP A 64 0.59 18.59 -4.27
C ASP A 64 -0.79 18.15 -4.82
N ASN A 65 -1.52 17.29 -4.12
CA ASN A 65 -2.87 16.87 -4.55
C ASN A 65 -4.02 17.74 -3.99
N SER A 66 -3.79 19.04 -3.75
CA SER A 66 -4.84 19.98 -3.37
C SER A 66 -5.49 20.75 -4.55
N SER A 67 -5.12 20.47 -5.81
CA SER A 67 -5.63 21.19 -6.98
C SER A 67 -6.58 20.38 -7.84
N GLN A 68 -7.84 20.85 -7.82
CA GLN A 68 -8.83 20.86 -8.90
C GLN A 68 -9.45 19.52 -9.34
N LEU A 69 -10.50 19.14 -8.57
CA LEU A 69 -11.70 18.56 -9.17
C LEU A 69 -12.82 19.59 -9.04
N THR A 70 -13.41 19.99 -10.15
CA THR A 70 -14.57 20.91 -10.19
C THR A 70 -15.80 20.25 -9.59
N LYS A 71 -16.77 21.06 -9.16
CA LYS A 71 -18.01 20.63 -8.47
C LYS A 71 -18.85 19.62 -9.27
N ASP A 72 -18.59 19.46 -10.55
CA ASP A 72 -19.42 18.70 -11.48
C ASP A 72 -19.01 17.21 -11.60
N ASP A 73 -17.91 16.78 -10.97
CA ASP A 73 -17.39 15.42 -11.08
C ASP A 73 -17.88 14.43 -10.00
N LEU A 74 -18.83 14.83 -9.14
CA LEU A 74 -19.34 13.98 -8.06
C LEU A 74 -20.69 13.35 -8.42
N PRO A 75 -20.84 12.02 -8.37
CA PRO A 75 -22.16 11.38 -8.50
C PRO A 75 -23.12 11.87 -7.43
N THR A 76 -24.35 12.16 -7.79
CA THR A 76 -25.42 12.71 -6.94
C THR A 76 -25.67 11.92 -5.64
N ALA A 77 -25.41 10.62 -5.65
CA ALA A 77 -25.52 9.76 -4.47
C ALA A 77 -24.51 10.04 -3.33
N LEU A 78 -23.45 10.83 -3.60
CA LEU A 78 -22.48 11.28 -2.59
C LEU A 78 -22.79 12.68 -2.07
N LEU A 79 -23.77 13.37 -2.64
CA LEU A 79 -24.13 14.76 -2.30
C LEU A 79 -25.18 14.85 -1.18
N ASP A 80 -25.97 13.81 -0.92
CA ASP A 80 -27.02 13.81 0.10
C ASP A 80 -26.51 13.77 1.54
N GLU A 81 -25.21 13.50 1.76
CA GLU A 81 -24.62 13.53 3.11
C GLU A 81 -24.13 14.93 3.56
N ARG A 82 -24.37 16.00 2.80
CA ARG A 82 -23.90 17.36 3.13
C ARG A 82 -24.66 18.08 4.26
N SER A 83 -25.74 17.52 4.77
CA SER A 83 -26.58 18.19 5.78
C SER A 83 -26.35 17.74 7.23
N ALA A 84 -25.37 16.88 7.52
CA ALA A 84 -24.96 16.62 8.89
C ALA A 84 -24.20 17.85 9.44
N GLN A 85 -24.86 18.64 10.24
CA GLN A 85 -24.28 19.75 11.01
C GLN A 85 -23.01 19.26 11.71
N THR A 86 -21.88 19.92 11.45
CA THR A 86 -20.62 19.72 12.19
C THR A 86 -20.85 20.21 13.62
N SER A 87 -21.37 19.35 14.48
CA SER A 87 -21.37 19.60 15.91
C SER A 87 -19.92 19.55 16.39
N LEU A 88 -19.42 20.65 16.92
CA LEU A 88 -18.15 20.67 17.64
C LEU A 88 -18.25 19.64 18.77
N ILE A 89 -17.39 18.64 18.77
CA ILE A 89 -17.27 17.74 19.92
C ILE A 89 -16.70 18.57 21.06
N THR A 90 -17.52 18.84 22.06
CA THR A 90 -17.14 19.62 23.24
C THR A 90 -16.27 18.82 24.22
N SER A 91 -16.24 17.47 24.08
CA SER A 91 -15.36 16.59 24.83
C SER A 91 -15.21 15.24 24.12
N CYS A 92 -14.01 14.69 24.08
CA CYS A 92 -13.79 13.34 23.54
C CYS A 92 -14.34 12.28 24.48
N PRO A 93 -15.01 11.25 23.97
CA PRO A 93 -15.47 10.12 24.78
C PRO A 93 -14.27 9.33 25.33
N THR A 94 -14.48 8.58 26.41
CA THR A 94 -13.44 7.69 26.93
C THR A 94 -13.17 6.57 25.91
N PRO A 95 -11.91 6.40 25.42
CA PRO A 95 -11.61 5.38 24.43
C PRO A 95 -11.68 3.97 25.03
N THR A 96 -12.38 3.07 24.33
CA THR A 96 -12.65 1.70 24.81
C THR A 96 -12.12 0.62 23.88
N ILE A 97 -11.87 0.94 22.60
CA ILE A 97 -11.41 -0.03 21.59
C ILE A 97 -9.93 -0.30 21.81
N GLU A 98 -9.61 -1.50 22.36
CA GLU A 98 -8.22 -1.93 22.56
C GLU A 98 -7.45 -1.90 21.25
N THR A 99 -6.49 -0.99 21.15
CA THR A 99 -5.71 -0.73 19.94
C THR A 99 -4.22 -0.81 20.23
N ARG A 100 -3.48 -1.44 19.35
CA ARG A 100 -2.03 -1.37 19.29
C ARG A 100 -1.57 -0.89 17.93
N LEU A 101 -0.47 -0.19 17.91
CA LEU A 101 0.22 0.20 16.69
C LEU A 101 1.28 -0.84 16.35
N PHE A 102 1.57 -0.99 15.06
CA PHE A 102 2.76 -1.66 14.57
C PHE A 102 3.46 -0.77 13.53
N ALA A 103 4.78 -0.84 13.49
CA ALA A 103 5.59 -0.02 12.60
C ALA A 103 6.61 -0.89 11.86
N SER A 104 6.14 -1.60 10.83
CA SER A 104 6.94 -2.59 10.08
C SER A 104 7.91 -1.97 9.07
N SER A 105 7.74 -0.71 8.72
CA SER A 105 8.35 -0.08 7.54
C SER A 105 9.19 1.15 7.92
N ASN A 106 8.93 2.30 7.29
CA ASN A 106 9.68 3.53 7.56
C ASN A 106 9.36 4.14 8.93
N VAL A 107 10.26 5.00 9.41
CA VAL A 107 10.02 5.87 10.57
C VAL A 107 8.73 6.67 10.39
N GLY A 108 8.05 6.98 11.49
CA GLY A 108 6.85 7.83 11.54
C GLY A 108 7.09 9.24 10.97
N GLY A 109 6.12 10.11 11.14
CA GLY A 109 6.22 11.50 10.72
C GLY A 109 6.92 12.39 11.76
N SER A 110 6.64 13.69 11.69
CA SER A 110 7.03 14.60 12.76
C SER A 110 6.22 14.33 14.03
N ASP A 111 6.79 14.73 15.18
CA ASP A 111 6.15 14.52 16.49
C ASP A 111 4.76 15.16 16.53
N GLU A 112 4.59 16.35 15.92
CA GLU A 112 3.30 17.04 15.86
C GLU A 112 2.25 16.22 15.10
N ARG A 113 2.62 15.64 13.94
CA ARG A 113 1.71 14.81 13.15
C ARG A 113 1.40 13.49 13.85
N ASN A 114 2.39 12.90 14.52
CA ASN A 114 2.20 11.69 15.30
C ASN A 114 1.23 11.96 16.46
N GLN A 115 1.43 13.05 17.22
CA GLN A 115 0.56 13.43 18.32
C GLN A 115 -0.86 13.72 17.84
N LEU A 116 -1.01 14.51 16.77
CA LEU A 116 -2.31 14.81 16.17
C LEU A 116 -3.08 13.54 15.78
N ALA A 117 -2.38 12.54 15.21
CA ALA A 117 -3.00 11.27 14.86
C ALA A 117 -3.43 10.47 16.09
N LEU A 118 -2.61 10.43 17.13
CA LEU A 118 -2.91 9.75 18.39
C LEU A 118 -4.12 10.37 19.10
N ASP A 119 -4.19 11.70 19.15
CA ASP A 119 -5.30 12.45 19.75
C ASP A 119 -6.61 12.17 19.02
N ARG A 120 -6.61 12.24 17.69
CA ARG A 120 -7.77 11.91 16.86
C ARG A 120 -8.24 10.48 17.03
N MET A 121 -7.33 9.53 17.03
CA MET A 121 -7.67 8.12 17.26
C MET A 121 -8.28 7.93 18.67
N SER A 122 -7.72 8.58 19.69
CA SER A 122 -8.27 8.57 21.04
C SER A 122 -9.68 9.15 21.06
N CYS A 123 -9.88 10.31 20.42
CA CYS A 123 -11.19 10.97 20.33
C CYS A 123 -12.22 10.15 19.55
N ALA A 124 -11.76 9.32 18.61
CA ALA A 124 -12.61 8.40 17.87
C ALA A 124 -12.91 7.09 18.64
N GLY A 125 -12.42 6.93 19.86
CA GLY A 125 -12.71 5.77 20.72
C GLY A 125 -11.63 4.70 20.77
N PHE A 126 -10.48 4.89 20.11
CA PHE A 126 -9.37 3.91 20.05
C PHE A 126 -8.38 4.11 21.19
N LYS A 127 -8.31 3.14 22.12
CA LYS A 127 -7.38 3.12 23.25
C LYS A 127 -6.03 2.55 22.82
N ILE A 128 -5.11 3.43 22.42
CA ILE A 128 -3.77 3.02 21.96
C ILE A 128 -2.89 2.71 23.17
N SER A 129 -2.35 1.48 23.24
CA SER A 129 -1.56 0.99 24.38
C SER A 129 -0.05 1.14 24.23
N ASN A 130 0.46 1.56 23.06
CA ASN A 130 1.89 1.70 22.76
C ASN A 130 2.19 2.92 21.86
N PRO A 131 1.83 4.15 22.27
CA PRO A 131 2.01 5.34 21.44
C PRO A 131 3.48 5.63 21.11
N ASP A 132 4.42 5.28 21.98
CA ASP A 132 5.86 5.54 21.80
C ASP A 132 6.48 4.87 20.57
N ILE A 133 5.77 3.90 19.96
CA ILE A 133 6.21 3.25 18.73
C ILE A 133 6.38 4.23 17.58
N THR A 134 5.64 5.34 17.57
CA THR A 134 5.70 6.39 16.55
C THR A 134 7.05 7.11 16.53
N ASN A 135 7.80 7.08 17.65
CA ASN A 135 9.08 7.76 17.82
C ASN A 135 10.29 6.85 17.56
N ARG A 136 10.05 5.55 17.29
CA ARG A 136 11.16 4.62 17.02
C ARG A 136 11.80 4.94 15.68
N GLN A 137 13.14 5.00 15.67
CA GLN A 137 13.91 5.19 14.45
C GLN A 137 15.22 4.41 14.47
N TYR A 138 15.55 3.78 13.36
CA TYR A 138 16.85 3.22 13.03
C TYR A 138 17.10 3.37 11.53
N LEU A 139 18.05 4.23 11.16
CA LEU A 139 18.22 4.65 9.77
C LEU A 139 16.90 5.18 9.19
N ARG A 140 16.41 4.59 8.08
CA ARG A 140 15.11 4.94 7.49
C ARG A 140 13.92 4.22 8.11
N PHE A 141 14.15 3.24 8.99
CA PHE A 141 13.13 2.33 9.50
C PHE A 141 12.59 2.77 10.86
N ALA A 142 11.40 2.31 11.18
CA ALA A 142 10.78 2.51 12.50
C ALA A 142 11.37 1.56 13.56
N GLY A 143 12.69 1.60 13.72
CA GLY A 143 13.46 0.74 14.60
C GLY A 143 14.24 -0.37 13.86
N THR A 144 15.02 -1.15 14.61
CA THR A 144 15.74 -2.31 14.09
C THR A 144 14.77 -3.39 13.57
N ASP A 145 15.26 -4.34 12.77
CA ASP A 145 14.42 -5.45 12.28
C ASP A 145 13.82 -6.24 13.45
N SER A 146 14.59 -6.46 14.53
CA SER A 146 14.10 -7.14 15.74
C SER A 146 12.99 -6.35 16.44
N GLN A 147 13.12 -5.03 16.59
CA GLN A 147 12.08 -4.20 17.17
C GLN A 147 10.79 -4.22 16.34
N ARG A 148 10.91 -4.14 15.00
CA ARG A 148 9.77 -4.16 14.09
C ARG A 148 9.08 -5.53 14.06
N ALA A 149 9.85 -6.62 14.09
CA ALA A 149 9.32 -7.98 14.18
C ALA A 149 8.61 -8.22 15.52
N SER A 150 9.13 -7.66 16.63
CA SER A 150 8.54 -7.84 17.97
C SER A 150 7.12 -7.28 18.09
N ASP A 151 6.73 -6.32 17.24
CA ASP A 151 5.34 -5.81 17.18
C ASP A 151 4.33 -6.94 16.89
N PHE A 152 4.76 -7.99 16.19
CA PHE A 152 3.97 -9.15 15.82
C PHE A 152 4.34 -10.39 16.66
N GLN A 153 5.65 -10.64 16.84
CA GLN A 153 6.11 -11.84 17.53
C GLN A 153 5.68 -11.89 18.99
N ASN A 154 5.63 -10.75 19.67
CA ASN A 154 5.14 -10.69 21.05
C ASN A 154 3.65 -11.04 21.18
N LEU A 155 2.86 -10.79 20.13
CA LEU A 155 1.46 -11.27 20.07
C LEU A 155 1.42 -12.78 19.80
N ALA A 156 2.25 -13.28 18.88
CA ALA A 156 2.34 -14.71 18.56
C ALA A 156 2.78 -15.56 19.75
N THR A 157 3.70 -15.06 20.58
CA THR A 157 4.16 -15.78 21.80
C THR A 157 3.23 -15.61 23.00
N GLY A 158 2.23 -14.73 22.91
CA GLY A 158 1.37 -14.40 24.05
C GLY A 158 2.02 -13.48 25.09
N ALA A 159 3.24 -12.98 24.85
CA ALA A 159 3.89 -12.00 25.74
C ALA A 159 3.08 -10.69 25.85
N ILE A 160 2.29 -10.39 24.81
CA ILE A 160 1.34 -9.28 24.78
C ILE A 160 0.00 -9.84 24.27
N ALA A 161 -1.10 -9.43 24.90
CA ALA A 161 -2.44 -9.80 24.45
C ALA A 161 -2.77 -9.15 23.09
N ALA A 162 -3.39 -9.91 22.19
CA ALA A 162 -3.83 -9.39 20.90
C ALA A 162 -4.97 -8.37 21.11
N PRO A 163 -4.86 -7.16 20.48
CA PRO A 163 -5.86 -6.10 20.60
C PRO A 163 -7.10 -6.38 19.75
N LYS A 164 -8.09 -5.48 19.80
CA LYS A 164 -9.17 -5.48 18.81
C LYS A 164 -8.73 -4.92 17.46
N LEU A 165 -7.92 -3.85 17.48
CA LEU A 165 -7.33 -3.26 16.28
C LEU A 165 -5.81 -3.25 16.39
N LEU A 166 -5.14 -3.78 15.37
CA LEU A 166 -3.70 -3.68 15.15
C LEU A 166 -3.50 -2.76 13.94
N LEU A 167 -3.12 -1.50 14.18
CA LEU A 167 -3.08 -0.44 13.17
C LEU A 167 -1.65 -0.11 12.75
N GLY A 168 -1.40 -0.09 11.44
CA GLY A 168 -0.12 0.33 10.89
C GLY A 168 0.17 1.81 11.13
N VAL A 169 1.40 2.16 11.53
CA VAL A 169 1.83 3.56 11.67
C VAL A 169 1.95 4.19 10.29
N ARG A 170 2.72 3.59 9.40
CA ARG A 170 2.86 4.00 7.99
C ARG A 170 3.47 2.87 7.16
N GLY A 171 3.41 3.05 5.83
CA GLY A 171 4.12 2.22 4.85
C GLY A 171 5.55 2.71 4.58
N GLY A 172 6.01 2.51 3.36
CA GLY A 172 7.35 2.85 2.88
C GLY A 172 8.10 1.64 2.40
N TYR A 173 9.14 1.20 3.11
CA TYR A 173 9.92 0.01 2.79
C TYR A 173 10.44 -0.66 4.06
N GLY A 174 10.52 -1.99 4.04
CA GLY A 174 11.24 -2.76 5.05
C GLY A 174 10.43 -3.85 5.74
N ALA A 175 9.13 -3.94 5.54
CA ALA A 175 8.30 -4.99 6.13
C ALA A 175 8.72 -6.39 5.67
N MET A 176 9.22 -6.53 4.44
CA MET A 176 9.71 -7.81 3.90
C MET A 176 10.88 -8.40 4.71
N ARG A 177 11.71 -7.55 5.31
CA ARG A 177 12.88 -7.98 6.08
C ARG A 177 12.53 -8.75 7.36
N ILE A 178 11.35 -8.50 7.91
CA ILE A 178 10.89 -9.10 9.17
C ILE A 178 10.05 -10.37 8.98
N LEU A 179 9.71 -10.74 7.75
CA LEU A 179 8.88 -11.92 7.47
C LEU A 179 9.40 -13.21 8.12
N PRO A 180 10.69 -13.57 8.01
CA PRO A 180 11.20 -14.82 8.61
C PRO A 180 11.37 -14.75 10.14
N MET A 181 11.11 -13.59 10.75
CA MET A 181 11.30 -13.36 12.20
C MET A 181 10.00 -13.51 13.01
N VAL A 182 8.87 -13.83 12.37
CA VAL A 182 7.55 -13.87 13.00
C VAL A 182 6.88 -15.22 12.72
N ASP A 183 6.31 -15.82 13.74
CA ASP A 183 5.43 -17.00 13.62
C ASP A 183 4.02 -16.56 13.18
N TRP A 184 3.86 -16.39 11.86
CA TRP A 184 2.61 -15.96 11.25
C TRP A 184 1.46 -16.94 11.46
N THR A 185 1.74 -18.23 11.58
CA THR A 185 0.72 -19.26 11.79
C THR A 185 0.08 -19.13 13.18
N THR A 186 0.93 -19.05 14.22
CA THR A 186 0.46 -18.85 15.58
C THR A 186 -0.19 -17.48 15.75
N LEU A 187 0.39 -16.42 15.17
CA LEU A 187 -0.20 -15.09 15.19
C LEU A 187 -1.60 -15.06 14.57
N GLY A 188 -1.77 -15.67 13.39
CA GLY A 188 -3.08 -15.74 12.72
C GLY A 188 -4.14 -16.46 13.56
N ARG A 189 -3.78 -17.57 14.21
CA ARG A 189 -4.68 -18.28 15.12
C ARG A 189 -5.11 -17.41 16.30
N ILE A 190 -4.18 -16.78 16.99
CA ILE A 190 -4.45 -15.89 18.14
C ILE A 190 -5.33 -14.71 17.73
N MET A 191 -5.01 -14.07 16.59
CA MET A 191 -5.79 -12.94 16.10
C MET A 191 -7.22 -13.34 15.73
N LYS A 192 -7.43 -14.53 15.13
CA LYS A 192 -8.77 -15.07 14.86
C LYS A 192 -9.57 -15.30 16.14
N GLU A 193 -8.98 -15.98 17.12
CA GLU A 193 -9.60 -16.26 18.40
C GLU A 193 -10.04 -14.98 19.13
N ARG A 194 -9.25 -13.92 19.02
CA ARG A 194 -9.52 -12.61 19.62
C ARG A 194 -10.46 -11.73 18.77
N GLY A 195 -10.63 -12.05 17.50
CA GLY A 195 -11.31 -11.18 16.53
C GLY A 195 -10.55 -9.89 16.27
N THR A 196 -9.21 -9.98 16.24
CA THR A 196 -8.32 -8.83 15.94
C THR A 196 -8.43 -8.46 14.48
N ILE A 197 -8.47 -7.15 14.18
CA ILE A 197 -8.38 -6.59 12.82
C ILE A 197 -6.99 -6.01 12.65
N LEU A 198 -6.22 -6.47 11.64
CA LEU A 198 -5.00 -5.78 11.21
C LEU A 198 -5.37 -4.82 10.09
N ALA A 199 -5.01 -3.53 10.22
CA ALA A 199 -5.33 -2.49 9.26
C ALA A 199 -4.07 -1.80 8.73
N GLY A 200 -4.00 -1.61 7.40
CA GLY A 200 -2.93 -0.91 6.71
C GLY A 200 -2.96 -1.13 5.20
N PHE A 201 -1.98 -0.59 4.48
CA PHE A 201 -1.79 -0.74 3.03
C PHE A 201 -0.33 -0.41 2.63
N SER A 202 -0.02 -0.32 1.33
CA SER A 202 1.33 -0.03 0.85
C SER A 202 2.32 -1.15 1.25
N ASP A 203 3.49 -0.86 1.81
CA ASP A 203 4.46 -1.86 2.28
C ASP A 203 3.87 -2.85 3.32
N VAL A 204 2.78 -2.49 4.02
CA VAL A 204 2.02 -3.38 4.92
C VAL A 204 1.37 -4.55 4.16
N THR A 205 1.20 -4.45 2.85
CA THR A 205 0.76 -5.57 1.99
C THR A 205 1.59 -6.83 2.22
N VAL A 206 2.89 -6.70 2.51
CA VAL A 206 3.77 -7.83 2.89
C VAL A 206 3.21 -8.61 4.06
N ILE A 207 2.81 -7.89 5.12
CA ILE A 207 2.27 -8.46 6.36
C ILE A 207 0.91 -9.08 6.11
N GLN A 208 0.05 -8.41 5.35
CA GLN A 208 -1.29 -8.89 4.98
C GLN A 208 -1.20 -10.19 4.17
N CYS A 209 -0.28 -10.26 3.21
CA CYS A 209 -0.01 -11.49 2.45
C CYS A 209 0.51 -12.62 3.33
N ALA A 210 1.47 -12.36 4.22
CA ALA A 210 2.01 -13.36 5.12
C ALA A 210 0.96 -13.91 6.10
N LEU A 211 0.13 -13.04 6.69
CA LEU A 211 -0.98 -13.44 7.54
C LEU A 211 -2.00 -14.30 6.79
N LEU A 212 -2.34 -13.95 5.57
CA LEU A 212 -3.26 -14.75 4.77
C LEU A 212 -2.65 -16.09 4.37
N ALA A 213 -1.40 -16.08 3.89
CA ALA A 213 -0.71 -17.28 3.39
C ALA A 213 -0.42 -18.30 4.50
N LYS A 214 0.02 -17.85 5.67
CA LYS A 214 0.49 -18.71 6.78
C LYS A 214 -0.53 -18.83 7.91
N GLY A 215 -1.26 -17.75 8.19
CA GLY A 215 -2.22 -17.69 9.29
C GLY A 215 -3.68 -17.87 8.82
N SER A 216 -3.95 -17.92 7.51
CA SER A 216 -5.30 -17.93 6.93
C SER A 216 -6.18 -16.82 7.53
N MET A 217 -5.61 -15.65 7.80
CA MET A 217 -6.25 -14.56 8.51
C MET A 217 -6.55 -13.41 7.55
N SER A 218 -7.78 -12.90 7.60
CA SER A 218 -8.16 -11.68 6.91
C SER A 218 -7.53 -10.45 7.55
N SER A 219 -7.40 -9.37 6.78
CA SER A 219 -6.91 -8.07 7.23
C SER A 219 -7.72 -6.96 6.55
N LEU A 220 -7.50 -5.71 6.92
CA LEU A 220 -8.21 -4.57 6.35
C LEU A 220 -7.24 -3.72 5.50
N ALA A 221 -7.50 -3.60 4.21
CA ALA A 221 -6.92 -2.57 3.37
C ALA A 221 -7.51 -1.23 3.78
N ALA A 222 -6.72 -0.38 4.44
CA ALA A 222 -7.23 0.83 5.09
C ALA A 222 -6.14 1.89 5.29
N PRO A 223 -6.53 3.16 5.53
CA PRO A 223 -5.63 4.19 5.99
C PRO A 223 -4.83 3.76 7.24
N MET A 224 -3.64 4.33 7.39
CA MET A 224 -2.76 4.12 8.54
C MET A 224 -2.68 5.38 9.39
N LEU A 225 -2.13 5.26 10.60
CA LEU A 225 -2.04 6.33 11.58
C LEU A 225 -1.53 7.63 10.95
N TYR A 226 -0.32 7.60 10.41
CA TYR A 226 0.34 8.78 9.85
C TYR A 226 -0.24 9.20 8.50
N SER A 227 -0.60 8.24 7.63
CA SER A 227 -0.97 8.53 6.24
C SER A 227 -2.33 9.23 6.09
N GLU A 228 -3.22 9.11 7.07
CA GLU A 228 -4.53 9.77 7.05
C GLU A 228 -4.76 10.61 8.30
N PHE A 229 -4.74 9.99 9.47
CA PHE A 229 -5.15 10.63 10.72
C PHE A 229 -4.14 11.67 11.22
N GLY A 230 -2.87 11.62 10.77
CA GLY A 230 -1.84 12.63 11.02
C GLY A 230 -1.80 13.78 10.00
N LYS A 231 -2.68 13.84 9.02
CA LYS A 231 -2.77 14.99 8.09
C LYS A 231 -3.31 16.21 8.80
N THR A 232 -2.93 17.41 8.36
CA THR A 232 -3.54 18.66 8.84
C THR A 232 -5.04 18.66 8.61
N ALA A 233 -5.49 18.17 7.45
CA ALA A 233 -6.89 17.99 7.11
C ALA A 233 -7.10 16.54 6.58
N PRO A 234 -7.49 15.57 7.43
CA PRO A 234 -7.86 14.25 7.00
C PRO A 234 -9.06 14.29 6.05
N ASP A 235 -9.08 13.38 5.08
CA ASP A 235 -10.22 13.25 4.19
C ASP A 235 -11.38 12.56 4.92
N GLN A 236 -12.49 13.28 5.10
CA GLN A 236 -13.65 12.79 5.85
C GLN A 236 -14.28 11.54 5.22
N ILE A 237 -14.26 11.44 3.88
CA ILE A 237 -14.79 10.26 3.19
C ILE A 237 -13.94 9.05 3.55
N SER A 238 -12.62 9.16 3.47
CA SER A 238 -11.69 8.09 3.87
C SER A 238 -11.88 7.68 5.33
N CYS A 239 -12.06 8.64 6.23
CA CYS A 239 -12.33 8.38 7.65
C CYS A 239 -13.66 7.64 7.87
N ARG A 240 -14.75 8.07 7.20
CA ARG A 240 -16.05 7.38 7.25
C ARG A 240 -15.97 5.97 6.66
N GLN A 241 -15.25 5.79 5.55
CA GLN A 241 -15.06 4.47 4.93
C GLN A 241 -14.23 3.55 5.83
N PHE A 242 -13.24 4.08 6.55
CA PHE A 242 -12.48 3.32 7.55
C PHE A 242 -13.39 2.84 8.69
N ALA A 243 -14.17 3.73 9.30
CA ALA A 243 -15.10 3.38 10.36
C ALA A 243 -16.16 2.35 9.87
N LYS A 244 -16.73 2.57 8.68
CA LYS A 244 -17.69 1.65 8.07
C LYS A 244 -17.09 0.25 7.87
N ALA A 245 -15.88 0.14 7.33
CA ALA A 245 -15.24 -1.16 7.11
C ALA A 245 -14.86 -1.89 8.41
N LEU A 246 -14.70 -1.16 9.52
CA LEU A 246 -14.50 -1.74 10.84
C LEU A 246 -15.80 -2.25 11.50
N THR A 247 -16.96 -1.75 11.10
CA THR A 247 -18.24 -1.98 11.83
C THR A 247 -19.30 -2.71 11.04
N ASP A 248 -19.24 -2.68 9.71
CA ASP A 248 -20.24 -3.30 8.85
C ASP A 248 -19.83 -4.74 8.51
N SER A 249 -20.60 -5.72 8.94
CA SER A 249 -20.34 -7.15 8.67
C SER A 249 -20.64 -7.57 7.23
N HIS A 250 -21.33 -6.73 6.46
CA HIS A 250 -21.71 -6.96 5.06
C HIS A 250 -21.38 -5.74 4.22
N LEU A 251 -20.13 -5.25 4.34
CA LEU A 251 -19.67 -4.07 3.62
C LEU A 251 -19.92 -4.21 2.12
N THR A 252 -20.49 -3.17 1.55
CA THR A 252 -20.71 -3.07 0.09
C THR A 252 -20.08 -1.81 -0.45
N ILE A 253 -19.34 -1.95 -1.56
CA ILE A 253 -18.73 -0.86 -2.31
C ILE A 253 -19.23 -0.91 -3.74
N THR A 254 -19.87 0.16 -4.19
CA THR A 254 -20.36 0.29 -5.56
C THR A 254 -19.42 1.16 -6.37
N ILE A 255 -18.95 0.65 -7.50
CA ILE A 255 -18.13 1.34 -8.48
C ILE A 255 -19.03 1.65 -9.68
N GLN A 256 -19.22 2.92 -9.95
CA GLN A 256 -19.96 3.37 -11.12
C GLN A 256 -19.07 3.28 -12.36
N ASP A 257 -19.68 3.28 -13.53
CA ASP A 257 -18.92 3.25 -14.77
C ASP A 257 -17.92 4.41 -14.83
N ALA A 258 -16.65 4.08 -14.93
CA ALA A 258 -15.55 5.04 -15.00
C ALA A 258 -15.24 5.48 -16.45
N SER A 259 -16.05 5.10 -17.45
CA SER A 259 -15.89 5.54 -18.84
C SER A 259 -15.93 7.07 -18.99
N LEU A 260 -16.38 7.76 -17.93
CA LEU A 260 -16.38 9.22 -17.81
C LEU A 260 -15.07 9.79 -17.22
N THR A 261 -14.12 8.95 -16.78
CA THR A 261 -12.83 9.41 -16.26
C THR A 261 -11.73 9.29 -17.32
N SER A 262 -10.78 10.21 -17.31
CA SER A 262 -9.79 10.50 -18.35
C SER A 262 -8.79 9.37 -18.72
N GLN A 263 -8.91 8.16 -18.18
CA GLN A 263 -7.94 7.09 -18.39
C GLN A 263 -8.27 6.09 -19.50
N GLN A 264 -9.33 6.26 -20.27
CA GLN A 264 -9.70 5.43 -21.45
C GLN A 264 -9.78 3.91 -21.20
N LEU A 265 -9.83 3.47 -19.94
CA LEU A 265 -10.09 2.07 -19.60
C LEU A 265 -11.57 1.87 -19.32
N PRO A 266 -12.19 0.83 -19.88
CA PRO A 266 -13.53 0.44 -19.44
C PRO A 266 -13.46 -0.02 -17.97
N THR A 267 -14.52 0.26 -17.23
CA THR A 267 -14.64 -0.20 -15.82
C THR A 267 -14.61 -1.72 -15.73
N ILE A 268 -15.17 -2.40 -16.74
CA ILE A 268 -15.17 -3.86 -16.89
C ILE A 268 -14.56 -4.22 -18.24
N LEU A 269 -13.49 -5.00 -18.23
CA LEU A 269 -12.84 -5.56 -19.42
C LEU A 269 -12.99 -7.08 -19.38
N THR A 270 -13.80 -7.65 -20.26
CA THR A 270 -14.09 -9.09 -20.32
C THR A 270 -14.29 -9.53 -21.78
N ALA A 271 -14.05 -10.82 -22.06
CA ALA A 271 -14.25 -11.40 -23.38
C ALA A 271 -15.74 -11.76 -23.70
N GLY A 272 -16.63 -11.66 -22.72
CA GLY A 272 -18.05 -11.96 -22.86
C GLY A 272 -18.90 -11.18 -21.86
N GLU A 273 -20.14 -11.59 -21.67
CA GLU A 273 -21.03 -10.98 -20.69
C GLU A 273 -20.43 -11.06 -19.28
N PRO A 274 -20.39 -9.93 -18.54
CA PRO A 274 -19.92 -9.91 -17.16
C PRO A 274 -20.79 -10.81 -16.29
N LYS A 275 -20.15 -11.61 -15.42
CA LYS A 275 -20.84 -12.56 -14.53
C LYS A 275 -20.60 -12.19 -13.07
N VAL A 276 -21.52 -12.63 -12.21
CA VAL A 276 -21.30 -12.60 -10.76
C VAL A 276 -20.18 -13.59 -10.43
N LEU A 277 -19.17 -13.13 -9.69
CA LEU A 277 -18.05 -13.91 -9.24
C LEU A 277 -18.02 -13.91 -7.72
N THR A 278 -17.65 -15.02 -7.11
CA THR A 278 -17.49 -15.12 -5.64
C THR A 278 -16.19 -15.81 -5.35
N GLY A 279 -15.35 -15.19 -4.54
CA GLY A 279 -14.05 -15.74 -4.16
C GLY A 279 -13.38 -14.92 -3.07
N THR A 280 -12.28 -15.43 -2.54
CA THR A 280 -11.47 -14.67 -1.59
C THR A 280 -10.77 -13.52 -2.31
N ILE A 281 -11.01 -12.28 -1.87
CA ILE A 281 -10.25 -11.12 -2.37
C ILE A 281 -8.92 -11.00 -1.65
N TRP A 282 -7.83 -10.81 -2.38
CA TRP A 282 -6.49 -10.72 -1.81
C TRP A 282 -5.56 -9.90 -2.69
N GLY A 283 -4.42 -9.49 -2.15
CA GLY A 283 -3.44 -8.68 -2.87
C GLY A 283 -3.10 -7.40 -2.13
N GLY A 284 -3.02 -6.26 -2.85
CA GLY A 284 -2.67 -4.94 -2.33
C GLY A 284 -1.72 -4.22 -3.25
N ASN A 285 -0.63 -3.64 -2.72
CA ASN A 285 0.36 -2.92 -3.53
C ASN A 285 1.09 -3.87 -4.49
N LEU A 286 1.06 -3.55 -5.80
CA LEU A 286 1.56 -4.42 -6.86
C LEU A 286 3.07 -4.69 -6.75
N SER A 287 3.88 -3.66 -6.48
CA SER A 287 5.34 -3.83 -6.35
C SER A 287 5.70 -4.73 -5.18
N VAL A 288 4.90 -4.71 -4.13
CA VAL A 288 5.06 -5.57 -2.96
C VAL A 288 4.61 -7.00 -3.25
N VAL A 289 3.43 -7.17 -3.86
CA VAL A 289 2.89 -8.51 -4.21
C VAL A 289 3.80 -9.22 -5.20
N SER A 290 4.30 -8.52 -6.22
CA SER A 290 5.23 -9.10 -7.21
C SER A 290 6.55 -9.52 -6.59
N ALA A 291 7.07 -8.76 -5.63
CA ALA A 291 8.31 -9.10 -4.92
C ALA A 291 8.17 -10.34 -4.02
N LEU A 292 6.95 -10.76 -3.66
CA LEU A 292 6.69 -12.00 -2.94
C LEU A 292 6.56 -13.22 -3.87
N ALA A 293 6.60 -13.04 -5.20
CA ALA A 293 6.46 -14.13 -6.16
C ALA A 293 7.50 -15.23 -5.90
N GLY A 294 7.03 -16.47 -5.82
CA GLY A 294 7.89 -17.64 -5.51
C GLY A 294 8.18 -17.85 -4.02
N SER A 295 7.82 -16.92 -3.13
CA SER A 295 7.98 -17.09 -1.69
C SER A 295 6.80 -17.83 -1.05
N GLU A 296 7.01 -18.36 0.16
CA GLU A 296 5.96 -18.99 0.98
C GLU A 296 4.97 -17.97 1.58
N TYR A 297 5.27 -16.69 1.49
CA TYR A 297 4.45 -15.60 2.02
C TYR A 297 3.45 -15.03 1.00
N LEU A 298 3.56 -15.43 -0.27
CA LEU A 298 2.55 -15.10 -1.26
C LEU A 298 1.34 -16.03 -1.10
N PRO A 299 0.12 -15.50 -0.90
CA PRO A 299 -1.09 -16.33 -0.79
C PRO A 299 -1.31 -17.17 -2.05
N ARG A 300 -1.69 -18.44 -1.84
CA ARG A 300 -2.08 -19.37 -2.90
C ARG A 300 -3.58 -19.62 -2.77
N ILE A 301 -4.36 -18.77 -3.40
CA ILE A 301 -5.83 -18.80 -3.34
C ILE A 301 -6.36 -19.34 -4.68
N GLU A 302 -7.12 -20.42 -4.61
CA GLU A 302 -7.84 -20.93 -5.78
C GLU A 302 -9.22 -20.28 -5.88
N GLY A 303 -9.63 -19.88 -7.05
CA GLY A 303 -10.88 -19.17 -7.29
C GLY A 303 -10.92 -17.78 -6.65
N GLY A 304 -9.75 -17.16 -6.41
CA GLY A 304 -9.66 -15.86 -5.78
C GLY A 304 -9.92 -14.68 -6.73
N ILE A 305 -10.04 -13.50 -6.15
CA ILE A 305 -10.10 -12.21 -6.85
C ILE A 305 -8.86 -11.42 -6.41
N VAL A 306 -7.96 -11.14 -7.36
CA VAL A 306 -6.72 -10.39 -7.06
C VAL A 306 -7.00 -8.91 -7.09
N PHE A 307 -6.70 -8.20 -6.01
CA PHE A 307 -6.72 -6.74 -5.94
C PHE A 307 -5.31 -6.16 -6.04
N LEU A 308 -5.08 -5.18 -6.91
CA LEU A 308 -3.78 -4.54 -7.11
C LEU A 308 -3.90 -3.02 -7.22
N GLU A 309 -3.00 -2.29 -6.57
CA GLU A 309 -2.82 -0.84 -6.68
C GLU A 309 -1.33 -0.51 -6.68
N ASP A 310 -0.91 0.65 -7.20
CA ASP A 310 0.47 1.11 -7.06
C ASP A 310 0.59 2.64 -7.25
N VAL A 311 1.77 3.19 -6.92
CA VAL A 311 2.06 4.62 -7.04
C VAL A 311 3.47 4.88 -7.57
N GLY A 312 3.58 5.83 -8.52
CA GLY A 312 4.87 6.31 -9.00
C GLY A 312 5.63 5.36 -9.92
N GLU A 313 4.97 4.29 -10.39
CA GLU A 313 5.56 3.33 -11.31
C GLU A 313 5.24 3.67 -12.78
N GLN A 314 6.24 3.60 -13.65
CA GLN A 314 6.05 3.74 -15.09
C GLN A 314 5.29 2.54 -15.68
N ALA A 315 4.57 2.73 -16.78
CA ALA A 315 3.75 1.69 -17.40
C ALA A 315 4.53 0.39 -17.66
N TYR A 316 5.78 0.47 -18.15
CA TYR A 316 6.62 -0.71 -18.40
C TYR A 316 7.05 -1.45 -17.12
N ARG A 317 7.15 -0.73 -15.97
CA ARG A 317 7.44 -1.35 -14.67
C ARG A 317 6.21 -2.06 -14.13
N ILE A 318 5.02 -1.44 -14.26
CA ILE A 318 3.75 -2.09 -13.96
C ILE A 318 3.60 -3.37 -14.78
N GLU A 319 3.84 -3.31 -16.09
CA GLU A 319 3.79 -4.49 -16.96
C GLU A 319 4.76 -5.57 -16.48
N ARG A 320 6.03 -5.22 -16.20
CA ARG A 320 7.02 -6.19 -15.72
C ARG A 320 6.55 -6.89 -14.45
N MET A 321 6.05 -6.17 -13.46
CA MET A 321 5.56 -6.75 -12.20
C MET A 321 4.34 -7.66 -12.42
N LEU A 322 3.45 -7.30 -13.35
CA LEU A 322 2.32 -8.14 -13.76
C LEU A 322 2.81 -9.42 -14.46
N TYR A 323 3.87 -9.33 -15.29
CA TYR A 323 4.50 -10.49 -15.90
C TYR A 323 5.23 -11.38 -14.88
N ASP A 324 5.86 -10.80 -13.86
CA ASP A 324 6.45 -11.58 -12.75
C ASP A 324 5.39 -12.45 -12.08
N LEU A 325 4.21 -11.88 -11.79
CA LEU A 325 3.06 -12.63 -11.24
C LEU A 325 2.49 -13.66 -12.24
N TYR A 326 2.39 -13.31 -13.51
CA TYR A 326 1.91 -14.22 -14.55
C TYR A 326 2.82 -15.43 -14.71
N LEU A 327 4.14 -15.22 -14.82
CA LEU A 327 5.13 -16.28 -14.97
C LEU A 327 5.24 -17.15 -13.72
N ALA A 328 5.02 -16.57 -12.53
CA ALA A 328 4.91 -17.31 -11.28
C ALA A 328 3.60 -18.12 -11.16
N GLY A 329 2.70 -18.02 -12.14
CA GLY A 329 1.44 -18.76 -12.19
C GLY A 329 0.33 -18.23 -11.27
N VAL A 330 0.50 -17.04 -10.72
CA VAL A 330 -0.44 -16.44 -9.74
C VAL A 330 -1.83 -16.29 -10.34
N PHE A 331 -1.95 -15.87 -11.58
CA PHE A 331 -3.24 -15.62 -12.23
C PHE A 331 -3.97 -16.89 -12.70
N LYS A 332 -3.31 -18.04 -12.77
CA LYS A 332 -3.90 -19.30 -13.32
C LYS A 332 -5.12 -19.78 -12.52
N ALA A 333 -5.11 -19.56 -11.21
CA ALA A 333 -6.17 -20.03 -10.33
C ALA A 333 -7.15 -18.92 -9.92
N GLN A 334 -7.07 -17.72 -10.54
CA GLN A 334 -7.93 -16.61 -10.17
C GLN A 334 -9.16 -16.50 -11.06
N GLN A 335 -10.22 -15.85 -10.57
CA GLN A 335 -11.44 -15.57 -11.32
C GLN A 335 -11.46 -14.17 -11.94
N ALA A 336 -10.81 -13.20 -11.31
CA ALA A 336 -10.76 -11.82 -11.78
C ALA A 336 -9.56 -11.07 -11.20
N ILE A 337 -9.26 -9.93 -11.82
CA ILE A 337 -8.33 -8.92 -11.30
C ILE A 337 -9.10 -7.63 -11.09
N VAL A 338 -8.99 -7.03 -9.91
CA VAL A 338 -9.54 -5.71 -9.58
C VAL A 338 -8.40 -4.73 -9.40
N PHE A 339 -8.40 -3.64 -10.15
CA PHE A 339 -7.42 -2.58 -9.99
C PHE A 339 -7.96 -1.42 -9.15
N GLY A 340 -7.19 -1.04 -8.14
CA GLY A 340 -7.24 0.24 -7.49
C GLY A 340 -6.56 1.32 -8.32
N ALA A 341 -6.13 2.40 -7.67
CA ALA A 341 -5.39 3.46 -8.32
C ALA A 341 -3.98 2.97 -8.72
N LEU A 342 -3.62 3.20 -9.97
CA LEU A 342 -2.24 3.11 -10.49
C LEU A 342 -1.78 4.54 -10.79
N SER A 343 -1.49 5.29 -9.74
CA SER A 343 -1.28 6.74 -9.81
C SER A 343 0.19 7.13 -9.99
N GLY A 344 0.44 8.31 -10.59
CA GLY A 344 1.79 8.86 -10.75
C GLY A 344 2.61 8.19 -11.86
N SER A 345 1.97 7.44 -12.75
CA SER A 345 2.59 6.93 -13.98
C SER A 345 2.75 8.10 -14.96
N GLY A 346 3.98 8.46 -15.31
CA GLY A 346 4.25 9.45 -16.34
C GLY A 346 4.08 8.90 -17.77
N GLU A 347 4.16 9.79 -18.77
CA GLU A 347 4.22 9.39 -20.19
C GLU A 347 5.47 8.54 -20.44
N ASP A 348 5.34 7.51 -21.28
CA ASP A 348 6.50 6.72 -21.71
C ASP A 348 7.41 7.53 -22.61
N SER A 349 8.73 7.40 -22.41
CA SER A 349 9.74 8.19 -23.13
C SER A 349 9.94 7.77 -24.59
N TYR A 350 9.53 6.55 -24.96
CA TYR A 350 9.66 6.03 -26.33
C TYR A 350 8.37 6.21 -27.14
N ASP A 351 7.22 5.93 -26.53
CA ASP A 351 5.93 6.06 -27.19
C ASP A 351 4.82 6.39 -26.18
N LYS A 352 4.25 7.59 -26.28
CA LYS A 352 3.18 8.07 -25.40
C LYS A 352 1.89 7.21 -25.42
N ARG A 353 1.73 6.36 -26.44
CA ARG A 353 0.62 5.39 -26.51
C ARG A 353 0.83 4.18 -25.60
N TYR A 354 2.06 3.98 -25.11
CA TYR A 354 2.38 2.93 -24.16
C TYR A 354 2.08 3.41 -22.75
N ASP A 355 0.85 3.29 -22.35
CA ASP A 355 0.30 3.74 -21.07
C ASP A 355 -0.19 2.57 -20.21
N VAL A 356 -0.62 2.86 -18.99
CA VAL A 356 -1.20 1.87 -18.05
C VAL A 356 -2.43 1.19 -18.67
N ALA A 357 -3.25 1.92 -19.42
CA ALA A 357 -4.42 1.35 -20.07
C ALA A 357 -4.04 0.30 -21.12
N THR A 358 -2.98 0.54 -21.86
CA THR A 358 -2.41 -0.41 -22.83
C THR A 358 -1.90 -1.66 -22.12
N VAL A 359 -1.16 -1.51 -21.01
CA VAL A 359 -0.66 -2.62 -20.20
C VAL A 359 -1.81 -3.49 -19.65
N ILE A 360 -2.86 -2.88 -19.12
CA ILE A 360 -4.03 -3.62 -18.58
C ILE A 360 -4.77 -4.38 -19.69
N ARG A 361 -4.92 -3.79 -20.89
CA ARG A 361 -5.51 -4.51 -22.04
C ARG A 361 -4.65 -5.71 -22.46
N GLN A 362 -3.33 -5.57 -22.43
CA GLN A 362 -2.42 -6.69 -22.71
C GLN A 362 -2.52 -7.79 -21.66
N LEU A 363 -2.60 -7.42 -20.39
CA LEU A 363 -2.79 -8.38 -19.31
C LEU A 363 -4.10 -9.19 -19.49
N HIS A 364 -5.21 -8.52 -19.85
CA HIS A 364 -6.46 -9.21 -20.16
C HIS A 364 -6.30 -10.22 -21.29
N LYS A 365 -5.66 -9.82 -22.40
CA LYS A 365 -5.40 -10.73 -23.53
C LYS A 365 -4.52 -11.91 -23.13
N LEU A 366 -3.51 -11.66 -22.29
CA LEU A 366 -2.55 -12.68 -21.85
C LEU A 366 -3.18 -13.70 -20.91
N THR A 367 -4.01 -13.25 -19.98
CA THR A 367 -4.57 -14.11 -18.92
C THR A 367 -5.95 -14.67 -19.27
N GLY A 368 -6.71 -13.99 -20.12
CA GLY A 368 -8.13 -14.26 -20.36
C GLY A 368 -9.06 -13.90 -19.19
N LEU A 369 -8.50 -13.40 -18.08
CA LEU A 369 -9.28 -13.04 -16.89
C LEU A 369 -10.05 -11.74 -17.11
N PRO A 370 -11.29 -11.63 -16.60
CA PRO A 370 -11.97 -10.35 -16.53
C PRO A 370 -11.23 -9.40 -15.60
N ILE A 371 -11.12 -8.15 -16.01
CA ILE A 371 -10.45 -7.08 -15.26
C ILE A 371 -11.47 -6.00 -14.92
N TYR A 372 -11.45 -5.57 -13.67
CA TYR A 372 -12.31 -4.56 -13.11
C TYR A 372 -11.47 -3.37 -12.64
N SER A 373 -11.83 -2.15 -13.03
CA SER A 373 -11.10 -0.91 -12.75
C SER A 373 -11.94 0.06 -11.93
N GLY A 374 -11.34 1.15 -11.46
CA GLY A 374 -12.06 2.25 -10.81
C GLY A 374 -12.30 2.07 -9.32
N MET A 375 -11.81 0.99 -8.69
CA MET A 375 -11.84 0.86 -7.25
C MET A 375 -11.05 1.99 -6.60
N ARG A 376 -11.72 2.84 -5.81
CA ARG A 376 -11.06 3.97 -5.13
C ARG A 376 -10.29 3.49 -3.91
N PHE A 377 -9.11 2.95 -4.16
CA PHE A 377 -8.14 2.56 -3.13
C PHE A 377 -6.71 2.67 -3.66
N GLY A 378 -5.77 2.95 -2.77
CA GLY A 378 -4.33 3.11 -3.04
C GLY A 378 -3.79 4.42 -2.50
N HIS A 379 -2.74 4.95 -3.14
CA HIS A 379 -2.07 6.19 -2.75
C HIS A 379 -2.80 7.43 -3.31
N ILE A 380 -4.06 7.58 -2.95
CA ILE A 380 -4.96 8.67 -3.34
C ILE A 380 -5.62 9.30 -2.11
N GLY A 381 -6.16 10.49 -2.26
CA GLY A 381 -6.80 11.24 -1.19
C GLY A 381 -8.05 10.55 -0.66
N LYS A 382 -9.07 10.41 -1.51
CA LYS A 382 -10.37 9.81 -1.17
C LYS A 382 -10.34 8.32 -1.46
N LYS A 383 -10.44 7.47 -0.41
CA LYS A 383 -10.33 6.02 -0.56
C LYS A 383 -11.36 5.26 0.27
N HIS A 384 -11.77 4.13 -0.24
CA HIS A 384 -12.50 3.14 0.54
C HIS A 384 -11.58 2.42 1.52
N SER A 385 -12.17 1.63 2.42
CA SER A 385 -11.49 0.59 3.18
C SER A 385 -12.27 -0.69 3.00
N PHE A 386 -11.59 -1.84 2.90
CA PHE A 386 -12.23 -3.12 2.65
C PHE A 386 -11.39 -4.29 3.15
N PRO A 387 -12.00 -5.44 3.48
CA PRO A 387 -11.27 -6.60 3.95
C PRO A 387 -10.55 -7.34 2.82
N LEU A 388 -9.29 -7.71 3.06
CA LEU A 388 -8.49 -8.65 2.27
C LEU A 388 -8.46 -10.01 2.98
N GLY A 389 -8.48 -11.10 2.25
CA GLY A 389 -8.60 -12.45 2.79
C GLY A 389 -10.02 -12.83 3.19
N ALA A 390 -11.01 -11.98 2.89
CA ALA A 390 -12.44 -12.20 3.13
C ALA A 390 -13.13 -12.74 1.88
N THR A 391 -14.33 -13.29 2.04
CA THR A 391 -15.21 -13.61 0.93
C THR A 391 -15.69 -12.33 0.26
N CYS A 392 -15.52 -12.24 -1.05
CA CYS A 392 -15.97 -11.13 -1.87
C CYS A 392 -16.88 -11.65 -2.98
N GLN A 393 -18.10 -11.09 -3.08
CA GLN A 393 -18.96 -11.25 -4.24
C GLN A 393 -18.83 -9.99 -5.12
N LEU A 394 -18.40 -10.18 -6.36
CA LEU A 394 -18.28 -9.15 -7.38
C LEU A 394 -19.49 -9.29 -8.32
N THR A 395 -20.32 -8.27 -8.36
CA THR A 395 -21.57 -8.26 -9.16
C THR A 395 -21.53 -7.11 -10.16
N PRO A 396 -21.45 -7.38 -11.47
CA PRO A 396 -21.61 -6.35 -12.49
C PRO A 396 -22.99 -5.70 -12.42
N ASN A 397 -23.10 -4.40 -12.69
CA ASN A 397 -24.37 -3.71 -12.77
C ASN A 397 -24.75 -3.39 -14.23
N THR A 398 -26.01 -3.05 -14.45
CA THR A 398 -26.58 -2.77 -15.79
C THR A 398 -26.09 -1.45 -16.40
N THR A 399 -25.39 -0.61 -15.61
CA THR A 399 -24.91 0.72 -16.03
C THR A 399 -23.41 0.73 -16.38
N GLY A 400 -22.78 -0.44 -16.53
CA GLY A 400 -21.36 -0.58 -16.88
C GLY A 400 -20.40 -0.57 -15.71
N GLY A 401 -20.88 -0.38 -14.47
CA GLY A 401 -20.10 -0.49 -13.24
C GLY A 401 -20.24 -1.86 -12.58
N TYR A 402 -19.81 -1.96 -11.31
CA TYR A 402 -19.90 -3.19 -10.52
C TYR A 402 -19.98 -2.91 -9.02
N GLN A 403 -20.34 -3.92 -8.26
CA GLN A 403 -20.41 -3.89 -6.80
C GLN A 403 -19.52 -4.98 -6.22
N LEU A 404 -18.83 -4.65 -5.14
CA LEU A 404 -18.12 -5.59 -4.28
C LEU A 404 -18.86 -5.69 -2.96
N SER A 405 -19.28 -6.89 -2.59
CA SER A 405 -19.91 -7.20 -1.29
C SER A 405 -19.03 -8.17 -0.52
N PHE A 406 -18.76 -7.86 0.74
CA PHE A 406 -17.80 -8.59 1.56
C PHE A 406 -18.49 -9.26 2.75
N SER A 407 -18.01 -10.47 3.13
CA SER A 407 -18.42 -11.22 4.30
C SER A 407 -17.24 -11.99 4.91
N ASP A 408 -17.45 -12.62 6.05
CA ASP A 408 -16.49 -13.50 6.73
C ASP A 408 -15.21 -12.81 7.21
N TYR A 409 -15.34 -11.65 7.84
CA TYR A 409 -14.24 -10.90 8.45
C TYR A 409 -14.65 -10.33 9.83
N PRO A 410 -13.70 -10.08 10.73
CA PRO A 410 -13.99 -9.53 12.05
C PRO A 410 -14.41 -8.06 11.99
N ILE A 411 -15.31 -7.68 12.90
CA ILE A 411 -15.79 -6.30 13.05
C ILE A 411 -15.67 -5.81 14.51
N ILE A 412 -15.80 -4.49 14.68
CA ILE A 412 -15.92 -3.78 15.95
C ILE A 412 -17.39 -3.32 16.08
N LYS A 413 -17.88 -3.18 17.31
CA LYS A 413 -19.22 -2.63 17.54
C LYS A 413 -19.31 -1.19 17.08
N ALA A 414 -20.35 -0.83 16.33
CA ALA A 414 -20.49 0.48 15.71
C ALA A 414 -20.59 1.63 16.73
N ASP A 415 -21.25 1.39 17.86
CA ASP A 415 -21.43 2.37 18.95
C ASP A 415 -20.13 2.72 19.69
N ALA A 416 -19.06 1.94 19.48
CA ALA A 416 -17.75 2.21 20.06
C ALA A 416 -16.91 3.21 19.25
N ILE A 417 -17.28 3.53 18.00
CA ILE A 417 -16.53 4.43 17.13
C ILE A 417 -17.24 5.77 16.98
N HIS A 418 -16.54 6.84 17.36
CA HIS A 418 -16.95 8.24 17.16
C HIS A 418 -16.24 8.78 15.93
N VAL A 419 -16.84 8.59 14.78
CA VAL A 419 -16.17 8.79 13.47
C VAL A 419 -15.66 10.22 13.27
N GLU A 420 -16.36 11.24 13.80
CA GLU A 420 -15.97 12.64 13.73
C GLU A 420 -14.63 12.91 14.43
N GLY A 421 -14.29 12.14 15.46
CA GLY A 421 -13.00 12.21 16.15
C GLY A 421 -11.81 11.98 15.22
N LEU A 422 -11.99 11.25 14.11
CA LEU A 422 -10.90 10.93 13.18
C LEU A 422 -10.38 12.13 12.37
N TRP A 423 -11.13 13.24 12.28
CA TRP A 423 -10.71 14.44 11.51
C TRP A 423 -10.84 15.76 12.24
N GLN A 424 -11.45 15.79 13.42
CA GLN A 424 -11.55 17.02 14.18
C GLN A 424 -10.21 17.40 14.80
N ASN A 425 -9.92 18.69 14.85
CA ASN A 425 -8.83 19.24 15.63
C ASN A 425 -9.37 19.57 17.04
N MET A 426 -8.68 19.09 18.05
CA MET A 426 -8.94 19.46 19.43
C MET A 426 -8.34 20.81 19.77
#